data_7301029c1791e43afb4c17a88f758c7c
#
_entry.id   7301029c1791e43afb4c17a88f758c7c
#
_cell.length_a   1.000
_cell.length_b   1.000
_cell.length_c   1.000
_cell.angle_alpha   90.00
_cell.angle_beta   90.00
_cell.angle_gamma   90.00
#
_symmetry.space_group_name_H-M   'P 1'
#
loop_
_entity.id
_entity.type
_entity.pdbx_description
1 polymer ?
#
loop_
_entity_poly.entity_id
_entity_poly.type
_entity_poly.pdbx_seq_one_letter_code
_entity_poly.pdbx_strand_id
1 'polypeptide(L)'
;MMNTALFENMISRYNELAYTHNYIYGFYFQNNVYMVEATAEIMPYVLKLDKASRGAGYALRFCPTRNQKTLLLSKGATLLCSKEFFETSVKNSKYNKGEIFEKMVTEHFGQTWEKDNVPFTEDGDITIDGIAYQIKFEKATFINEKTLARM
;
A
#
# COMPACT_ATOMS: atom_id res chain seq x y z
N MET A 1 -3.87 4.39 24.34
CA MET A 1 -5.20 3.80 24.13
C MET A 1 -5.70 4.19 22.75
N MET A 2 -6.14 3.22 21.99
CA MET A 2 -6.62 3.48 20.61
C MET A 2 -8.01 4.13 20.66
N ASN A 3 -8.20 5.17 19.87
CA ASN A 3 -9.51 5.80 19.71
C ASN A 3 -10.34 4.95 18.73
N THR A 4 -11.11 4.03 19.26
CA THR A 4 -11.89 3.08 18.47
C THR A 4 -12.93 3.77 17.59
N ALA A 5 -13.60 4.79 18.11
CA ALA A 5 -14.60 5.52 17.33
C ALA A 5 -13.97 6.23 16.11
N LEU A 6 -12.82 6.86 16.31
CA LEU A 6 -12.11 7.51 15.21
C LEU A 6 -11.64 6.48 14.18
N PHE A 7 -11.08 5.35 14.64
CA PHE A 7 -10.64 4.27 13.76
C PHE A 7 -11.80 3.75 12.89
N GLU A 8 -12.93 3.44 13.53
CA GLU A 8 -14.11 2.93 12.82
C GLU A 8 -14.65 3.96 11.82
N ASN A 9 -14.66 5.24 12.21
CA ASN A 9 -15.11 6.31 11.34
C ASN A 9 -14.19 6.45 10.11
N MET A 10 -12.89 6.38 10.31
CA MET A 10 -11.94 6.46 9.20
C MET A 10 -12.04 5.25 8.27
N ILE A 11 -12.22 4.05 8.81
CA ILE A 11 -12.44 2.84 8.01
C ILE A 11 -13.73 2.96 7.21
N SER A 12 -14.80 3.38 7.83
CA SER A 12 -16.10 3.56 7.17
C SER A 12 -16.00 4.57 6.04
N ARG A 13 -15.35 5.70 6.31
CA ARG A 13 -15.16 6.74 5.30
C ARG A 13 -14.29 6.26 4.14
N TYR A 14 -13.24 5.52 4.44
CA TYR A 14 -12.40 4.92 3.41
C TYR A 14 -13.22 3.97 2.53
N ASN A 15 -14.06 3.13 3.14
CA ASN A 15 -14.88 2.18 2.39
C ASN A 15 -15.85 2.89 1.42
N GLU A 16 -16.38 4.05 1.81
CA GLU A 16 -17.22 4.85 0.92
C GLU A 16 -16.45 5.35 -0.30
N LEU A 17 -15.15 5.60 -0.13
CA LEU A 17 -14.28 6.14 -1.18
C LEU A 17 -13.54 5.05 -1.97
N ALA A 18 -13.64 3.80 -1.55
CA ALA A 18 -12.87 2.69 -2.14
C ALA A 18 -13.18 2.46 -3.61
N TYR A 19 -14.31 2.94 -4.09
CA TYR A 19 -14.65 2.82 -5.50
C TYR A 19 -13.78 3.69 -6.41
N THR A 20 -13.13 4.70 -5.85
CA THR A 20 -12.32 5.64 -6.63
C THR A 20 -10.83 5.41 -6.48
N HIS A 21 -10.42 4.71 -5.41
CA HIS A 21 -9.00 4.50 -5.11
C HIS A 21 -8.77 3.08 -4.63
N ASN A 22 -8.03 2.32 -5.41
CA ASN A 22 -7.59 0.99 -5.03
C ASN A 22 -6.11 1.03 -4.69
N TYR A 23 -5.68 0.13 -3.81
CA TYR A 23 -4.29 0.10 -3.33
C TYR A 23 -3.71 -1.28 -3.48
N ILE A 24 -2.43 -1.33 -3.83
CA ILE A 24 -1.63 -2.56 -3.77
C ILE A 24 -0.54 -2.29 -2.74
N TYR A 25 -0.45 -3.16 -1.74
CA TYR A 25 0.53 -3.05 -0.66
C TYR A 25 1.56 -4.13 -0.73
N GLY A 26 2.83 -3.73 -0.53
CA GLY A 26 3.94 -4.66 -0.42
C GLY A 26 4.40 -4.83 1.00
N PHE A 27 4.90 -6.02 1.31
CA PHE A 27 5.45 -6.32 2.62
C PHE A 27 6.47 -7.44 2.54
N TYR A 28 7.38 -7.43 3.52
CA TYR A 28 8.34 -8.53 3.70
C TYR A 28 7.73 -9.62 4.57
N PHE A 29 7.96 -10.87 4.18
CA PHE A 29 7.60 -12.01 5.01
C PHE A 29 8.50 -13.20 4.67
N GLN A 30 9.14 -13.79 5.70
CA GLN A 30 10.01 -14.96 5.55
C GLN A 30 11.02 -14.85 4.40
N ASN A 31 11.74 -13.73 4.37
CA ASN A 31 12.78 -13.45 3.37
C ASN A 31 12.27 -13.29 1.94
N ASN A 32 11.00 -13.00 1.78
CA ASN A 32 10.38 -12.74 0.48
C ASN A 32 9.62 -11.42 0.47
N VAL A 33 9.37 -10.92 -0.72
CA VAL A 33 8.55 -9.71 -0.94
C VAL A 33 7.23 -10.15 -1.56
N TYR A 34 6.15 -9.75 -0.92
CA TYR A 34 4.78 -10.06 -1.37
C TYR A 34 4.03 -8.79 -1.68
N MET A 35 3.02 -8.91 -2.53
CA MET A 35 2.05 -7.85 -2.75
C MET A 35 0.65 -8.36 -2.47
N VAL A 36 -0.24 -7.48 -2.01
CA VAL A 36 -1.63 -7.80 -1.77
C VAL A 36 -2.50 -6.62 -2.18
N GLU A 37 -3.63 -6.91 -2.80
CA GLU A 37 -4.61 -5.87 -3.10
C GLU A 37 -5.34 -5.51 -1.81
N ALA A 38 -5.35 -4.22 -1.49
CA ALA A 38 -6.00 -3.72 -0.28
C ALA A 38 -7.49 -3.57 -0.52
N THR A 39 -8.25 -4.59 -0.16
CA THR A 39 -9.70 -4.58 -0.28
C THR A 39 -10.35 -4.16 1.04
N ALA A 40 -11.61 -3.71 0.97
CA ALA A 40 -12.38 -3.34 2.16
C ALA A 40 -12.48 -4.51 3.15
N GLU A 41 -12.47 -5.75 2.66
CA GLU A 41 -12.52 -6.94 3.50
C GLU A 41 -11.26 -7.13 4.34
N ILE A 42 -10.09 -6.84 3.75
CA ILE A 42 -8.79 -7.08 4.41
C ILE A 42 -8.37 -5.93 5.31
N MET A 43 -8.65 -4.70 4.90
CA MET A 43 -8.10 -3.52 5.54
C MET A 43 -8.35 -3.41 7.06
N PRO A 44 -9.55 -3.73 7.57
CA PRO A 44 -9.78 -3.65 9.01
C PRO A 44 -8.85 -4.51 9.87
N TYR A 45 -8.28 -5.57 9.29
CA TYR A 45 -7.41 -6.50 10.02
C TYR A 45 -5.95 -6.07 10.05
N VAL A 46 -5.52 -5.21 9.13
CA VAL A 46 -4.10 -4.89 8.97
C VAL A 46 -3.77 -3.41 9.10
N LEU A 47 -4.77 -2.54 9.13
CA LEU A 47 -4.56 -1.12 9.35
C LEU A 47 -4.47 -0.82 10.85
N LYS A 48 -3.65 0.18 11.17
CA LYS A 48 -3.50 0.67 12.53
C LYS A 48 -3.73 2.17 12.54
N LEU A 49 -4.41 2.65 13.57
CA LEU A 49 -4.56 4.07 13.80
C LEU A 49 -3.30 4.56 14.49
N ASP A 50 -2.65 5.55 13.91
CA ASP A 50 -1.42 6.13 14.43
C ASP A 50 -1.45 7.64 14.25
N LYS A 51 -0.63 8.34 15.02
CA LYS A 51 -0.57 9.79 14.93
C LYS A 51 0.17 10.19 13.65
N ALA A 52 -0.48 10.99 12.83
CA ALA A 52 0.12 11.49 11.60
C ALA A 52 1.17 12.55 11.92
N SER A 53 2.18 12.66 11.07
CA SER A 53 3.20 13.69 11.21
C SER A 53 2.68 15.06 10.80
N ARG A 54 3.36 16.11 11.26
CA ARG A 54 3.11 17.50 10.85
C ARG A 54 1.68 18.01 11.11
N GLY A 55 1.06 17.56 12.20
CA GLY A 55 -0.24 18.08 12.59
C GLY A 55 -1.40 17.64 11.71
N ALA A 56 -1.25 16.57 10.96
CA ALA A 56 -2.31 16.05 10.09
C ALA A 56 -3.35 15.18 10.83
N GLY A 57 -3.33 15.19 12.18
CA GLY A 57 -4.24 14.40 12.99
C GLY A 57 -3.79 12.94 13.09
N TYR A 58 -4.73 12.01 12.94
CA TYR A 58 -4.43 10.58 12.94
C TYR A 58 -4.36 10.05 11.51
N ALA A 59 -3.68 8.93 11.36
CA ALA A 59 -3.54 8.25 10.08
C ALA A 59 -3.85 6.78 10.22
N LEU A 60 -4.41 6.19 9.17
CA LEU A 60 -4.49 4.74 9.03
C LEU A 60 -3.21 4.30 8.33
N ARG A 61 -2.46 3.39 8.97
CA ARG A 61 -1.19 2.90 8.43
C ARG A 61 -1.27 1.41 8.19
N PHE A 62 -0.76 0.99 7.04
CA PHE A 62 -0.58 -0.42 6.74
C PHE A 62 0.69 -0.88 7.45
N CYS A 63 0.51 -1.65 8.52
CA CYS A 63 1.62 -2.13 9.34
C CYS A 63 1.27 -3.51 9.93
N PRO A 64 1.18 -4.55 9.09
CA PRO A 64 0.76 -5.86 9.56
C PRO A 64 1.80 -6.51 10.47
N THR A 65 1.32 -7.18 11.51
CA THR A 65 2.15 -8.02 12.37
C THR A 65 2.46 -9.32 11.63
N ARG A 66 3.34 -10.14 12.20
CA ARG A 66 3.67 -11.44 11.62
C ARG A 66 2.43 -12.31 11.40
N ASN A 67 1.54 -12.34 12.38
CA ASN A 67 0.30 -13.14 12.28
C ASN A 67 -0.64 -12.57 11.20
N GLN A 68 -0.70 -11.26 11.09
CA GLN A 68 -1.50 -10.62 10.05
C GLN A 68 -0.92 -10.88 8.66
N LYS A 69 0.40 -10.93 8.52
CA LYS A 69 1.05 -11.29 7.26
C LYS A 69 0.69 -12.71 6.85
N THR A 70 0.66 -13.65 7.81
CA THR A 70 0.21 -15.02 7.54
C THR A 70 -1.23 -15.03 7.02
N LEU A 71 -2.09 -14.21 7.62
CA LEU A 71 -3.47 -14.07 7.15
C LEU A 71 -3.51 -13.52 5.73
N LEU A 72 -2.69 -12.52 5.41
CA LEU A 72 -2.64 -11.94 4.07
C LEU A 72 -2.25 -12.98 3.02
N LEU A 73 -1.32 -13.87 3.35
CA LEU A 73 -0.95 -14.96 2.43
C LEU A 73 -2.15 -15.87 2.16
N SER A 74 -2.93 -16.18 3.19
CA SER A 74 -4.13 -17.01 3.04
C SER A 74 -5.24 -16.31 2.24
N LYS A 75 -5.20 -14.99 2.17
CA LYS A 75 -6.16 -14.17 1.42
C LYS A 75 -5.68 -13.81 0.01
N GLY A 76 -4.62 -14.45 -0.46
CA GLY A 76 -4.19 -14.30 -1.84
C GLY A 76 -3.05 -13.34 -2.10
N ALA A 77 -2.24 -13.03 -1.09
CA ALA A 77 -1.03 -12.24 -1.31
C ALA A 77 -0.12 -12.97 -2.30
N THR A 78 0.45 -12.22 -3.23
CA THR A 78 1.25 -12.76 -4.31
C THR A 78 2.74 -12.58 -4.04
N LEU A 79 3.51 -13.66 -4.19
CA LEU A 79 4.97 -13.60 -4.09
C LEU A 79 5.54 -12.90 -5.32
N LEU A 80 6.32 -11.85 -5.11
CA LEU A 80 7.02 -11.16 -6.20
C LEU A 80 8.44 -11.67 -6.39
N CYS A 81 9.22 -11.70 -5.32
CA CYS A 81 10.64 -12.09 -5.39
C CYS A 81 11.19 -12.32 -4.00
N SER A 82 12.43 -12.80 -3.92
CA SER A 82 13.13 -12.89 -2.64
C SER A 82 13.51 -11.51 -2.12
N LYS A 83 13.66 -11.40 -0.82
CA LYS A 83 14.14 -10.15 -0.19
C LYS A 83 15.53 -9.80 -0.69
N GLU A 84 16.41 -10.78 -0.85
CA GLU A 84 17.77 -10.58 -1.36
C GLU A 84 17.76 -9.98 -2.76
N PHE A 85 16.97 -10.53 -3.66
CA PHE A 85 16.85 -10.01 -5.02
C PHE A 85 16.32 -8.57 -4.99
N PHE A 86 15.31 -8.32 -4.19
CA PHE A 86 14.71 -6.99 -4.06
C PHE A 86 15.72 -5.97 -3.56
N GLU A 87 16.41 -6.27 -2.47
CA GLU A 87 17.39 -5.35 -1.89
C GLU A 87 18.58 -5.11 -2.80
N THR A 88 19.01 -6.14 -3.55
CA THR A 88 20.06 -5.99 -4.55
C THR A 88 19.60 -5.08 -5.68
N SER A 89 18.36 -5.23 -6.12
CA SER A 89 17.79 -4.36 -7.15
C SER A 89 17.75 -2.90 -6.71
N VAL A 90 17.38 -2.65 -5.45
CA VAL A 90 17.38 -1.29 -4.89
C VAL A 90 18.81 -0.74 -4.85
N LYS A 91 19.76 -1.53 -4.33
CA LYS A 91 21.16 -1.12 -4.20
C LYS A 91 21.81 -0.76 -5.54
N ASN A 92 21.46 -1.49 -6.60
CA ASN A 92 22.04 -1.29 -7.93
C ASN A 92 21.29 -0.25 -8.77
N SER A 93 20.34 0.46 -8.16
CA SER A 93 19.56 1.50 -8.84
C SER A 93 19.74 2.85 -8.17
N LYS A 94 19.20 3.89 -8.78
CA LYS A 94 19.11 5.22 -8.18
C LYS A 94 17.81 5.43 -7.39
N TYR A 95 16.98 4.38 -7.32
CA TYR A 95 15.64 4.48 -6.74
C TYR A 95 15.59 3.90 -5.33
N ASN A 96 14.58 4.31 -4.55
CA ASN A 96 14.35 3.79 -3.21
C ASN A 96 13.51 2.51 -3.25
N LYS A 97 13.28 1.91 -2.08
CA LYS A 97 12.51 0.66 -1.97
C LYS A 97 11.09 0.79 -2.51
N GLY A 98 10.42 1.89 -2.21
CA GLY A 98 9.06 2.12 -2.68
C GLY A 98 8.99 2.20 -4.20
N GLU A 99 9.94 2.87 -4.81
CA GLU A 99 10.00 3.01 -6.27
C GLU A 99 10.32 1.68 -6.95
N ILE A 100 11.26 0.90 -6.41
CA ILE A 100 11.57 -0.42 -6.96
C ILE A 100 10.40 -1.38 -6.80
N PHE A 101 9.70 -1.31 -5.66
CA PHE A 101 8.50 -2.11 -5.47
C PHE A 101 7.44 -1.75 -6.52
N GLU A 102 7.21 -0.46 -6.75
CA GLU A 102 6.29 0.02 -7.80
C GLU A 102 6.67 -0.53 -9.17
N LYS A 103 7.97 -0.50 -9.49
CA LYS A 103 8.49 -1.05 -10.75
C LYS A 103 8.17 -2.54 -10.89
N MET A 104 8.43 -3.32 -9.84
CA MET A 104 8.20 -4.75 -9.85
C MET A 104 6.72 -5.11 -10.00
N VAL A 105 5.84 -4.38 -9.32
CA VAL A 105 4.40 -4.57 -9.45
C VAL A 105 3.95 -4.22 -10.87
N THR A 106 4.40 -3.10 -11.40
CA THR A 106 4.06 -2.66 -12.76
C THR A 106 4.45 -3.72 -13.79
N GLU A 107 5.67 -4.23 -13.68
CA GLU A 107 6.18 -5.25 -14.60
C GLU A 107 5.49 -6.60 -14.40
N HIS A 108 5.09 -6.91 -13.17
CA HIS A 108 4.32 -8.13 -12.88
C HIS A 108 3.00 -8.17 -13.66
N PHE A 109 2.38 -7.02 -13.85
CA PHE A 109 1.14 -6.91 -14.62
C PHE A 109 1.38 -6.66 -16.11
N GLY A 110 2.62 -6.87 -16.57
CA GLY A 110 2.96 -6.79 -18.00
C GLY A 110 3.05 -5.37 -18.54
N GLN A 111 3.18 -4.38 -17.67
CA GLN A 111 3.28 -2.99 -18.08
C GLN A 111 4.72 -2.47 -17.93
N THR A 112 5.04 -1.41 -18.67
CA THR A 112 6.34 -0.78 -18.60
C THR A 112 6.33 0.31 -17.54
N TRP A 113 7.35 0.28 -16.68
CA TRP A 113 7.50 1.29 -15.63
C TRP A 113 8.29 2.49 -16.19
N GLU A 114 7.67 3.66 -16.14
CA GLU A 114 8.24 4.89 -16.73
C GLU A 114 8.29 6.03 -15.71
N LYS A 115 8.97 5.79 -14.59
CA LYS A 115 9.01 6.72 -13.46
C LYS A 115 9.43 8.14 -13.85
N ASP A 116 10.43 8.26 -14.70
CA ASP A 116 11.02 9.56 -15.02
C ASP A 116 10.26 10.32 -16.13
N ASN A 117 9.34 9.65 -16.82
CA ASN A 117 8.66 10.18 -17.98
C ASN A 117 7.16 10.40 -17.79
N VAL A 118 6.61 9.96 -16.67
CA VAL A 118 5.18 10.07 -16.42
C VAL A 118 4.91 11.24 -15.48
N PRO A 119 4.13 12.24 -15.93
CA PRO A 119 3.75 13.32 -15.03
C PRO A 119 2.88 12.75 -13.90
N PHE A 120 2.94 13.39 -12.74
CA PHE A 120 2.10 13.02 -11.62
C PHE A 120 0.64 13.06 -12.06
N THR A 121 -0.08 11.94 -11.87
CA THR A 121 -1.51 11.87 -12.17
C THR A 121 -2.28 11.54 -10.89
N GLU A 122 -3.48 12.08 -10.77
CA GLU A 122 -4.37 11.77 -9.66
C GLU A 122 -4.99 10.38 -9.81
N ASP A 123 -4.78 9.72 -10.95
CA ASP A 123 -5.40 8.45 -11.30
C ASP A 123 -4.67 7.22 -10.73
N GLY A 124 -3.59 7.45 -9.96
CA GLY A 124 -2.84 6.37 -9.36
C GLY A 124 -1.55 6.05 -10.12
N ASP A 125 -0.81 5.07 -9.60
CA ASP A 125 0.51 4.69 -10.12
C ASP A 125 0.43 3.76 -11.32
N ILE A 126 -0.64 2.97 -11.42
CA ILE A 126 -0.82 1.96 -12.46
C ILE A 126 -2.31 1.73 -12.70
N THR A 127 -2.67 1.39 -13.93
CA THR A 127 -4.05 1.02 -14.28
C THR A 127 -4.06 -0.43 -14.76
N ILE A 128 -4.91 -1.25 -14.15
CA ILE A 128 -5.08 -2.66 -14.48
C ILE A 128 -6.55 -2.90 -14.77
N ASP A 129 -6.86 -3.38 -15.96
CA ASP A 129 -8.24 -3.64 -16.39
C ASP A 129 -9.18 -2.44 -16.18
N GLY A 130 -8.66 -1.24 -16.44
CA GLY A 130 -9.44 -0.01 -16.29
C GLY A 130 -9.53 0.54 -14.87
N ILE A 131 -8.93 -0.15 -13.90
CA ILE A 131 -8.95 0.26 -12.50
C ILE A 131 -7.60 0.87 -12.13
N ALA A 132 -7.61 2.09 -11.58
CA ALA A 132 -6.39 2.76 -11.13
C ALA A 132 -6.00 2.29 -9.73
N TYR A 133 -4.73 2.01 -9.54
CA TYR A 133 -4.18 1.56 -8.25
C TYR A 133 -3.09 2.48 -7.77
N GLN A 134 -3.05 2.70 -6.45
CA GLN A 134 -1.93 3.31 -5.75
C GLN A 134 -1.05 2.17 -5.22
N ILE A 135 0.27 2.33 -5.33
CA ILE A 135 1.21 1.29 -4.88
C ILE A 135 1.99 1.81 -3.67
N LYS A 136 1.95 1.07 -2.59
CA LYS A 136 2.63 1.42 -1.33
C LYS A 136 3.44 0.23 -0.83
N PHE A 137 4.56 0.50 -0.16
CA PHE A 137 5.42 -0.57 0.36
C PHE A 137 5.77 -0.31 1.81
N GLU A 138 5.62 -1.34 2.68
CA GLU A 138 5.98 -1.32 4.10
C GLU A 138 5.44 -0.08 4.83
N LYS A 139 5.08 -0.19 6.06
CA LYS A 139 4.71 0.90 7.00
C LYS A 139 4.14 2.18 6.35
N ALA A 140 3.46 2.03 5.24
CA ALA A 140 2.99 3.17 4.47
C ALA A 140 1.74 3.78 5.12
N THR A 141 1.66 5.12 5.08
CA THR A 141 0.43 5.79 5.45
C THR A 141 -0.61 5.50 4.37
N PHE A 142 -1.74 4.96 4.78
CA PHE A 142 -2.84 4.66 3.89
C PHE A 142 -3.63 5.93 3.59
N ILE A 143 -4.15 6.56 4.63
CA ILE A 143 -4.81 7.85 4.52
C ILE A 143 -4.75 8.55 5.88
N ASN A 144 -4.57 9.85 5.89
CA ASN A 144 -4.61 10.61 7.12
C ASN A 144 -5.93 11.37 7.25
N GLU A 145 -6.21 11.81 8.47
CA GLU A 145 -7.45 12.49 8.80
C GLU A 145 -7.66 13.76 7.97
N LYS A 146 -6.60 14.53 7.76
CA LYS A 146 -6.65 15.77 6.99
C LYS A 146 -6.98 15.51 5.52
N THR A 147 -6.36 14.49 4.92
CA THR A 147 -6.62 14.12 3.53
C THR A 147 -8.04 13.59 3.37
N LEU A 148 -8.47 12.75 4.33
CA LEU A 148 -9.80 12.16 4.31
C LEU A 148 -10.89 13.24 4.35
N ALA A 149 -10.68 14.29 5.13
CA ALA A 149 -11.65 15.38 5.27
C ALA A 149 -11.81 16.19 3.97
N ARG A 150 -10.84 16.14 3.06
CA ARG A 150 -10.88 16.86 1.79
C ARG A 150 -11.54 16.08 0.66
N MET A 151 -11.80 14.83 0.86
CA MET A 151 -12.33 13.94 -0.19
C MET A 151 -13.85 13.94 -0.24
#